data_7151951a0dae44ffa7c55beca5b97d3b
#
_entry.id   7151951a0dae44ffa7c55beca5b97d3b
#
_cell.length_a   1.000
_cell.length_b   1.000
_cell.length_c   1.000
_cell.angle_alpha   90.00
_cell.angle_beta   90.00
_cell.angle_gamma   90.00
#
_symmetry.space_group_name_H-M   'P 1'
#
loop_
_entity.id
_entity.type
_entity.pdbx_description
1 polymer ?
#
loop_
_entity_poly.entity_id
_entity_poly.type
_entity_poly.pdbx_seq_one_letter_code
_entity_poly.pdbx_strand_id
1 'polypeptide(L)'
;MNELTPVHDTNEGLEHSGVTRRGLLSAVSMAGVFAAVGLSPVAALAQAAPGNATAQKIANHFSSVKTMMGEFVQFGPRGEQTGGKFYIERPGKLRFNYEDPSPMRVISDGKSVVIGNMKLKTWDIYPLSKTPLSLLLADKIDLSNDKVKGVKEEADLTTIVLGDKSIFGEATITLMFDPKTFDLRQWTTTDTQNKDTTVMIFNVQTGVDFDKRVFNINYDEVRRRGK
;
A
#
# COMPACT_ATOMS: atom_id res chain seq x y z
N MET A 1 -29.08 -20.41 54.43
CA MET A 1 -29.73 -21.73 54.24
C MET A 1 -29.24 -22.20 52.90
N ASN A 2 -28.24 -22.97 53.04
CA ASN A 2 -28.05 -24.36 52.62
C ASN A 2 -27.70 -24.47 51.15
N GLU A 3 -26.71 -25.08 50.77
CA GLU A 3 -25.62 -26.03 51.15
C GLU A 3 -24.99 -26.41 49.82
N LEU A 4 -23.71 -26.23 49.67
CA LEU A 4 -22.61 -27.21 49.81
C LEU A 4 -22.79 -28.52 49.03
N THR A 5 -21.97 -28.64 48.00
CA THR A 5 -20.87 -29.60 47.78
C THR A 5 -21.23 -31.02 47.32
N PRO A 6 -20.21 -31.82 46.99
CA PRO A 6 -19.23 -31.77 45.93
C PRO A 6 -19.03 -33.16 45.27
N VAL A 7 -17.91 -33.32 44.49
CA VAL A 7 -17.14 -34.60 44.30
C VAL A 7 -17.63 -35.57 43.20
N HIS A 8 -16.89 -35.89 42.18
CA HIS A 8 -15.90 -36.96 42.19
C HIS A 8 -14.96 -36.90 41.02
N ASP A 9 -13.75 -36.93 41.43
CA ASP A 9 -12.52 -37.37 40.79
C ASP A 9 -12.64 -38.82 40.26
N THR A 10 -12.15 -39.11 39.06
CA THR A 10 -11.55 -40.37 38.72
C THR A 10 -10.51 -40.22 37.64
N ASN A 11 -9.33 -40.33 38.11
CA ASN A 11 -8.06 -40.58 37.45
C ASN A 11 -8.00 -42.07 37.06
N GLU A 12 -7.53 -42.36 35.85
CA GLU A 12 -6.83 -43.59 35.42
C GLU A 12 -6.42 -43.34 33.99
N GLY A 13 -5.20 -43.34 33.55
CA GLY A 13 -4.07 -44.15 33.93
C GLY A 13 -3.60 -44.96 32.75
N LEU A 14 -2.35 -44.70 32.34
CA LEU A 14 -1.46 -45.63 31.61
C LEU A 14 -1.79 -45.91 30.11
N GLU A 15 -0.91 -45.97 29.15
CA GLU A 15 0.43 -46.57 29.18
C GLU A 15 1.33 -46.04 28.04
N HIS A 16 2.58 -46.03 28.37
CA HIS A 16 3.72 -45.95 27.47
C HIS A 16 3.87 -47.24 26.65
N SER A 17 4.16 -47.17 25.36
CA SER A 17 4.98 -48.18 24.73
C SER A 17 5.94 -47.56 23.75
N GLY A 18 7.17 -47.47 24.17
CA GLY A 18 8.31 -47.25 23.34
C GLY A 18 8.63 -48.52 22.55
N VAL A 19 8.99 -48.38 21.28
CA VAL A 19 9.68 -49.43 20.52
C VAL A 19 10.98 -48.91 19.96
N THR A 20 11.97 -49.64 20.37
CA THR A 20 13.39 -49.52 20.20
C THR A 20 13.88 -49.64 18.76
N ARG A 21 15.03 -48.96 18.55
CA ARG A 21 15.97 -49.15 17.42
C ARG A 21 16.53 -50.57 17.40
N ARG A 22 16.71 -51.13 16.19
CA ARG A 22 17.82 -51.95 15.68
C ARG A 22 17.32 -52.76 14.48
N GLY A 23 17.92 -52.52 13.35
CA GLY A 23 19.05 -53.18 12.73
C GLY A 23 18.59 -53.86 11.47
N LEU A 24 19.25 -53.62 10.38
CA LEU A 24 20.04 -54.64 9.65
C LEU A 24 20.51 -54.07 8.30
N LEU A 25 21.82 -54.04 8.21
CA LEU A 25 22.59 -53.92 6.98
C LEU A 25 22.33 -55.12 6.05
N SER A 26 22.13 -54.86 4.77
CA SER A 26 22.45 -55.84 3.73
C SER A 26 22.97 -55.10 2.51
N ALA A 27 24.26 -55.22 2.31
CA ALA A 27 24.96 -54.82 1.12
C ALA A 27 24.62 -55.80 -0.04
N VAL A 28 24.26 -55.26 -1.18
CA VAL A 28 24.39 -55.97 -2.45
C VAL A 28 25.04 -55.00 -3.45
N SER A 29 26.29 -55.33 -3.75
CA SER A 29 27.05 -54.75 -4.85
C SER A 29 26.53 -55.33 -6.17
N MET A 30 26.13 -54.49 -7.12
CA MET A 30 26.12 -54.82 -8.53
C MET A 30 26.68 -53.66 -9.34
N ALA A 31 27.79 -53.92 -9.95
CA ALA A 31 28.43 -53.12 -10.97
C ALA A 31 27.59 -53.11 -12.26
N GLY A 32 27.48 -52.00 -12.91
CA GLY A 32 26.92 -51.99 -14.25
C GLY A 32 26.66 -50.59 -14.83
N VAL A 33 27.56 -50.17 -15.71
CA VAL A 33 27.35 -49.31 -16.88
C VAL A 33 27.08 -47.84 -16.63
N PHE A 34 28.12 -47.02 -16.72
CA PHE A 34 28.04 -45.58 -16.99
C PHE A 34 27.47 -45.36 -18.40
N ALA A 35 26.22 -44.98 -18.51
CA ALA A 35 25.69 -44.21 -19.63
C ALA A 35 25.75 -42.75 -19.27
N ALA A 36 26.67 -42.02 -19.88
CA ALA A 36 26.73 -40.55 -19.78
C ALA A 36 25.53 -39.96 -20.52
N VAL A 37 24.43 -39.71 -19.81
CA VAL A 37 23.34 -38.88 -20.28
C VAL A 37 23.73 -37.46 -19.98
N GLY A 38 24.03 -36.69 -21.03
CA GLY A 38 24.33 -35.25 -20.93
C GLY A 38 23.16 -34.52 -20.26
N LEU A 39 23.35 -34.14 -19.03
CA LEU A 39 22.49 -33.15 -18.37
C LEU A 39 22.78 -31.75 -18.96
N SER A 40 22.02 -31.44 -20.02
CA SER A 40 21.90 -30.00 -20.40
C SER A 40 21.32 -29.24 -19.21
N PRO A 41 21.91 -28.15 -18.77
CA PRO A 41 21.26 -27.31 -17.79
C PRO A 41 20.02 -26.71 -18.47
N VAL A 42 18.85 -27.22 -18.15
CA VAL A 42 17.60 -26.53 -18.41
C VAL A 42 17.68 -25.28 -17.57
N ALA A 43 18.02 -24.15 -18.21
CA ALA A 43 17.85 -22.85 -17.63
C ALA A 43 16.38 -22.76 -17.24
N ALA A 44 16.10 -22.89 -15.95
CA ALA A 44 14.79 -22.60 -15.40
C ALA A 44 14.54 -21.10 -15.69
N LEU A 45 13.83 -20.85 -16.79
CA LEU A 45 13.21 -19.55 -16.99
C LEU A 45 12.30 -19.37 -15.79
N ALA A 46 12.73 -18.54 -14.84
CA ALA A 46 11.89 -18.09 -13.76
C ALA A 46 10.70 -17.41 -14.41
N GLN A 47 9.62 -18.15 -14.62
CA GLN A 47 8.33 -17.60 -15.01
C GLN A 47 7.93 -16.71 -13.86
N ALA A 48 7.97 -15.39 -14.09
CA ALA A 48 7.34 -14.42 -13.19
C ALA A 48 5.91 -14.91 -12.93
N ALA A 49 5.54 -15.02 -11.66
CA ALA A 49 4.20 -15.46 -11.29
C ALA A 49 3.16 -14.59 -12.05
N PRO A 50 2.06 -15.17 -12.58
CA PRO A 50 1.09 -14.45 -13.40
C PRO A 50 0.59 -13.15 -12.77
N GLY A 51 0.53 -13.08 -11.44
CA GLY A 51 0.15 -11.90 -10.67
C GLY A 51 1.03 -10.66 -10.88
N ASN A 52 2.32 -10.82 -11.13
CA ASN A 52 3.21 -9.69 -11.38
C ASN A 52 2.97 -9.02 -12.73
N ALA A 53 2.41 -9.72 -13.71
CA ALA A 53 2.23 -9.17 -15.05
C ALA A 53 1.09 -8.15 -15.12
N THR A 54 -0.05 -8.40 -14.45
CA THR A 54 -1.18 -7.46 -14.39
C THR A 54 -0.83 -6.25 -13.53
N ALA A 55 -0.24 -6.47 -12.36
CA ALA A 55 0.21 -5.39 -11.50
C ALA A 55 1.22 -4.47 -12.22
N GLN A 56 2.12 -5.04 -13.03
CA GLN A 56 3.07 -4.25 -13.83
C GLN A 56 2.35 -3.42 -14.91
N LYS A 57 1.35 -3.98 -15.59
CA LYS A 57 0.53 -3.22 -16.55
C LYS A 57 -0.20 -2.06 -15.87
N ILE A 58 -0.81 -2.31 -14.70
CA ILE A 58 -1.47 -1.30 -13.90
C ILE A 58 -0.48 -0.20 -13.48
N ALA A 59 0.69 -0.57 -12.95
CA ALA A 59 1.72 0.39 -12.56
C ALA A 59 2.20 1.24 -13.74
N ASN A 60 2.36 0.64 -14.91
CA ASN A 60 2.74 1.34 -16.14
C ASN A 60 1.64 2.30 -16.61
N HIS A 61 0.38 1.83 -16.65
CA HIS A 61 -0.76 2.66 -16.99
C HIS A 61 -0.89 3.86 -16.06
N PHE A 62 -0.92 3.60 -14.75
CA PHE A 62 -1.01 4.66 -13.75
C PHE A 62 0.14 5.67 -13.83
N SER A 63 1.36 5.20 -14.13
CA SER A 63 2.53 6.07 -14.36
C SER A 63 2.42 6.91 -15.63
N SER A 64 1.68 6.44 -16.64
CA SER A 64 1.44 7.18 -17.89
C SER A 64 0.45 8.32 -17.72
N VAL A 65 -0.47 8.23 -16.76
CA VAL A 65 -1.45 9.28 -16.45
C VAL A 65 -0.74 10.41 -15.70
N LYS A 66 -0.35 11.46 -16.40
CA LYS A 66 0.41 12.58 -15.82
C LYS A 66 -0.48 13.56 -15.08
N THR A 67 -1.68 13.80 -15.58
CA THR A 67 -2.63 14.73 -14.98
C THR A 67 -3.99 14.08 -14.78
N MET A 68 -4.62 14.36 -13.66
CA MET A 68 -5.99 13.95 -13.37
C MET A 68 -6.67 14.92 -12.41
N MET A 69 -7.98 15.03 -12.54
CA MET A 69 -8.86 15.74 -11.60
C MET A 69 -10.16 14.98 -11.45
N GLY A 70 -10.89 15.29 -10.38
CA GLY A 70 -12.18 14.69 -10.10
C GLY A 70 -12.67 15.05 -8.71
N GLU A 71 -13.53 14.21 -8.19
CA GLU A 71 -14.12 14.32 -6.88
C GLU A 71 -13.58 13.23 -5.97
N PHE A 72 -13.59 13.47 -4.67
CA PHE A 72 -13.15 12.49 -3.68
C PHE A 72 -14.06 12.46 -2.46
N VAL A 73 -14.09 11.30 -1.81
CA VAL A 73 -14.55 11.13 -0.43
C VAL A 73 -13.39 10.58 0.38
N GLN A 74 -13.15 11.17 1.54
CA GLN A 74 -12.12 10.76 2.48
C GLN A 74 -12.76 10.27 3.77
N PHE A 75 -12.29 9.13 4.25
CA PHE A 75 -12.61 8.58 5.56
C PHE A 75 -11.36 8.69 6.44
N GLY A 76 -11.47 9.41 7.53
CA GLY A 76 -10.40 9.57 8.48
C GLY A 76 -10.36 8.43 9.51
N PRO A 77 -9.32 8.41 10.36
CA PRO A 77 -9.05 7.28 11.26
C PRO A 77 -10.09 7.09 12.38
N ARG A 78 -10.98 8.03 12.58
CA ARG A 78 -12.09 7.92 13.55
C ARG A 78 -13.44 7.76 12.88
N GLY A 79 -13.45 7.47 11.56
CA GLY A 79 -14.66 7.35 10.76
C GLY A 79 -15.26 8.67 10.30
N GLU A 80 -14.58 9.81 10.51
CA GLU A 80 -15.00 11.08 9.96
C GLU A 80 -14.96 11.03 8.43
N GLN A 81 -16.02 11.53 7.80
CA GLN A 81 -16.15 11.59 6.37
C GLN A 81 -16.09 13.04 5.89
N THR A 82 -15.26 13.29 4.91
CA THR A 82 -15.16 14.57 4.20
C THR A 82 -15.06 14.32 2.71
N GLY A 83 -15.28 15.34 1.90
CA GLY A 83 -15.18 15.21 0.45
C GLY A 83 -14.78 16.52 -0.20
N GLY A 84 -14.70 16.50 -1.54
CA GLY A 84 -14.35 17.67 -2.31
C GLY A 84 -13.78 17.34 -3.68
N LYS A 85 -12.96 18.27 -4.21
CA LYS A 85 -12.31 18.13 -5.52
C LYS A 85 -10.82 17.96 -5.39
N PHE A 86 -10.26 17.07 -6.21
CA PHE A 86 -8.83 16.84 -6.26
C PHE A 86 -8.26 17.19 -7.63
N TYR A 87 -6.97 17.52 -7.63
CA TYR A 87 -6.16 17.82 -8.81
C TYR A 87 -4.79 17.18 -8.59
N ILE A 88 -4.29 16.43 -9.57
CA ILE A 88 -2.97 15.79 -9.54
C ILE A 88 -2.26 16.09 -10.84
N GLU A 89 -0.99 16.50 -10.74
CA GLU A 89 -0.05 16.61 -11.85
C GLU A 89 1.27 15.97 -11.42
N ARG A 90 1.59 14.82 -12.03
CA ARG A 90 2.84 14.11 -11.72
C ARG A 90 4.02 14.67 -12.49
N PRO A 91 5.21 14.66 -11.86
CA PRO A 91 5.46 14.19 -10.50
C PRO A 91 5.16 15.24 -9.43
N GLY A 92 4.71 14.77 -8.28
CA GLY A 92 4.77 15.47 -7.01
C GLY A 92 3.67 16.49 -6.72
N LYS A 93 2.90 16.94 -7.70
CA LYS A 93 1.91 17.99 -7.49
C LYS A 93 0.53 17.43 -7.19
N LEU A 94 -0.11 17.99 -6.18
CA LEU A 94 -1.44 17.60 -5.72
C LEU A 94 -2.15 18.78 -5.08
N ARG A 95 -3.46 18.85 -5.25
CA ARG A 95 -4.33 19.75 -4.50
C ARG A 95 -5.62 19.06 -4.14
N PHE A 96 -6.01 19.16 -2.87
CA PHE A 96 -7.34 18.83 -2.38
C PHE A 96 -8.03 20.09 -1.89
N ASN A 97 -9.19 20.38 -2.43
CA ASN A 97 -10.13 21.39 -1.95
C ASN A 97 -11.29 20.67 -1.30
N TYR A 98 -11.33 20.69 0.02
CA TYR A 98 -12.44 20.12 0.77
C TYR A 98 -13.65 21.02 0.70
N GLU A 99 -14.83 20.42 0.68
CA GLU A 99 -16.11 21.11 0.71
C GLU A 99 -16.59 21.30 2.16
N ASP A 100 -17.50 22.27 2.34
CA ASP A 100 -18.12 22.51 3.64
C ASP A 100 -18.73 21.22 4.23
N PRO A 101 -18.67 21.00 5.54
CA PRO A 101 -18.15 21.95 6.57
C PRO A 101 -16.63 21.85 6.82
N SER A 102 -15.88 21.06 6.02
CA SER A 102 -14.43 20.88 6.24
C SER A 102 -13.64 22.14 5.84
N PRO A 103 -12.90 22.76 6.76
CA PRO A 103 -12.06 23.91 6.43
C PRO A 103 -10.69 23.52 5.86
N MET A 104 -10.50 22.27 5.52
CA MET A 104 -9.20 21.72 5.14
C MET A 104 -8.82 22.06 3.70
N ARG A 105 -7.52 22.16 3.48
CA ARG A 105 -6.89 22.22 2.17
C ARG A 105 -5.55 21.53 2.21
N VAL A 106 -5.25 20.71 1.21
CA VAL A 106 -3.95 20.10 1.03
C VAL A 106 -3.38 20.50 -0.31
N ILE A 107 -2.13 20.97 -0.32
CA ILE A 107 -1.43 21.36 -1.55
C ILE A 107 -0.03 20.77 -1.52
N SER A 108 0.38 20.15 -2.63
CA SER A 108 1.76 19.80 -2.90
C SER A 108 2.24 20.47 -4.18
N ASP A 109 3.41 21.08 -4.14
CA ASP A 109 4.06 21.74 -5.29
C ASP A 109 5.16 20.89 -5.95
N GLY A 110 5.33 19.65 -5.47
CA GLY A 110 6.39 18.74 -5.88
C GLY A 110 7.58 18.70 -4.93
N LYS A 111 7.70 19.64 -3.99
CA LYS A 111 8.76 19.69 -2.97
C LYS A 111 8.20 19.57 -1.58
N SER A 112 7.17 20.30 -1.29
CA SER A 112 6.50 20.37 0.01
C SER A 112 5.04 19.97 -0.09
N VAL A 113 4.50 19.43 1.01
CA VAL A 113 3.06 19.27 1.25
C VAL A 113 2.68 20.23 2.34
N VAL A 114 1.64 21.03 2.07
CA VAL A 114 1.06 21.96 3.04
C VAL A 114 -0.35 21.52 3.34
N ILE A 115 -0.66 21.39 4.63
CA ILE A 115 -1.99 21.09 5.14
C ILE A 115 -2.50 22.33 5.85
N GLY A 116 -3.57 22.91 5.34
CA GLY A 116 -4.14 24.15 5.86
C GLY A 116 -5.51 23.96 6.47
N ASN A 117 -5.75 24.64 7.58
CA ASN A 117 -7.09 24.91 8.10
C ASN A 117 -7.48 26.34 7.73
N MET A 118 -8.36 26.49 6.76
CA MET A 118 -8.74 27.79 6.19
C MET A 118 -9.55 28.65 7.18
N LYS A 119 -10.29 28.02 8.10
CA LYS A 119 -11.06 28.72 9.14
C LYS A 119 -10.16 29.27 10.24
N LEU A 120 -9.19 28.46 10.70
CA LEU A 120 -8.22 28.87 11.72
C LEU A 120 -7.05 29.64 11.13
N LYS A 121 -6.88 29.61 9.81
CA LYS A 121 -5.75 30.19 9.09
C LYS A 121 -4.40 29.65 9.58
N THR A 122 -4.34 28.35 9.90
CA THR A 122 -3.15 27.64 10.33
C THR A 122 -2.65 26.74 9.21
N TRP A 123 -1.33 26.52 9.18
CA TRP A 123 -0.66 25.75 8.13
C TRP A 123 0.43 24.86 8.73
N ASP A 124 0.43 23.61 8.35
CA ASP A 124 1.52 22.67 8.61
C ASP A 124 2.23 22.37 7.29
N ILE A 125 3.56 22.35 7.30
CA ILE A 125 4.39 22.10 6.12
C ILE A 125 5.31 20.92 6.34
N TYR A 126 5.36 20.03 5.35
CA TYR A 126 6.19 18.80 5.35
C TYR A 126 6.93 18.67 4.03
N PRO A 127 8.20 18.19 4.02
CA PRO A 127 8.84 17.77 2.76
C PRO A 127 8.03 16.63 2.13
N LEU A 128 7.65 16.75 0.85
CA LEU A 128 6.88 15.71 0.15
C LEU A 128 7.58 14.35 0.23
N SER A 129 8.91 14.31 0.04
CA SER A 129 9.73 13.10 0.09
C SER A 129 9.68 12.36 1.43
N LYS A 130 9.14 12.98 2.46
CA LYS A 130 8.99 12.42 3.81
C LYS A 130 7.55 12.06 4.15
N THR A 131 6.67 12.08 3.16
CA THR A 131 5.27 11.71 3.31
C THR A 131 4.92 10.52 2.42
N PRO A 132 3.94 9.67 2.78
CA PRO A 132 3.45 8.58 1.92
C PRO A 132 2.94 9.06 0.56
N LEU A 133 2.51 10.32 0.45
CA LEU A 133 2.06 10.91 -0.81
C LEU A 133 3.16 10.92 -1.88
N SER A 134 4.45 10.91 -1.50
CA SER A 134 5.55 10.82 -2.46
C SER A 134 5.47 9.55 -3.33
N LEU A 135 4.92 8.46 -2.79
CA LEU A 135 4.73 7.19 -3.50
C LEU A 135 3.57 7.27 -4.51
N LEU A 136 2.45 7.88 -4.09
CA LEU A 136 1.29 8.13 -4.97
C LEU A 136 1.64 9.08 -6.12
N LEU A 137 2.43 10.11 -5.83
CA LEU A 137 2.78 11.18 -6.75
C LEU A 137 4.10 10.96 -7.50
N ALA A 138 4.69 9.77 -7.37
CA ALA A 138 5.89 9.39 -8.11
C ALA A 138 5.65 9.44 -9.63
N ASP A 139 6.69 9.74 -10.40
CA ASP A 139 6.64 9.71 -11.86
C ASP A 139 6.38 8.29 -12.37
N LYS A 140 6.92 7.28 -11.67
CA LYS A 140 6.73 5.85 -11.96
C LYS A 140 6.53 5.06 -10.68
N ILE A 141 5.65 4.07 -10.73
CA ILE A 141 5.58 3.01 -9.73
C ILE A 141 6.50 1.89 -10.19
N ASP A 142 7.57 1.68 -9.47
CA ASP A 142 8.52 0.60 -9.72
C ASP A 142 8.21 -0.57 -8.79
N LEU A 143 7.67 -1.65 -9.35
CA LEU A 143 7.32 -2.86 -8.60
C LEU A 143 8.51 -3.76 -8.29
N SER A 144 9.70 -3.47 -8.81
CA SER A 144 10.92 -4.26 -8.57
C SER A 144 11.71 -3.80 -7.35
N ASN A 145 11.35 -2.66 -6.75
CA ASN A 145 12.09 -2.09 -5.64
C ASN A 145 11.59 -2.57 -4.27
N ASP A 146 12.36 -2.29 -3.23
CA ASP A 146 12.10 -2.65 -1.84
C ASP A 146 10.90 -1.92 -1.20
N LYS A 147 10.35 -0.93 -1.89
CA LYS A 147 9.17 -0.19 -1.45
C LYS A 147 7.87 -0.97 -1.64
N VAL A 148 7.85 -1.98 -2.52
CA VAL A 148 6.68 -2.85 -2.70
C VAL A 148 6.61 -3.84 -1.55
N LYS A 149 5.56 -3.75 -0.76
CA LYS A 149 5.31 -4.63 0.39
C LYS A 149 4.35 -5.76 0.05
N GLY A 150 3.55 -5.60 -0.99
CA GLY A 150 2.63 -6.64 -1.46
C GLY A 150 1.87 -6.25 -2.71
N VAL A 151 1.46 -7.27 -3.43
CA VAL A 151 0.54 -7.17 -4.57
C VAL A 151 -0.50 -8.26 -4.42
N LYS A 152 -1.78 -7.91 -4.53
CA LYS A 152 -2.90 -8.85 -4.50
C LYS A 152 -3.79 -8.59 -5.71
N GLU A 153 -4.01 -9.61 -6.51
CA GLU A 153 -4.92 -9.56 -7.66
C GLU A 153 -6.19 -10.36 -7.35
N GLU A 154 -7.33 -9.71 -7.50
CA GLU A 154 -8.67 -10.26 -7.35
C GLU A 154 -9.46 -10.00 -8.65
N ALA A 155 -10.60 -10.63 -8.81
CA ALA A 155 -11.39 -10.54 -10.04
C ALA A 155 -11.87 -9.11 -10.37
N ASP A 156 -12.08 -8.30 -9.35
CA ASP A 156 -12.66 -6.96 -9.41
C ASP A 156 -11.75 -5.86 -8.85
N LEU A 157 -10.60 -6.24 -8.27
CA LEU A 157 -9.68 -5.31 -7.64
C LEU A 157 -8.23 -5.80 -7.70
N THR A 158 -7.31 -4.91 -8.05
CA THR A 158 -5.88 -5.15 -7.86
C THR A 158 -5.36 -4.18 -6.81
N THR A 159 -4.75 -4.72 -5.76
CA THR A 159 -4.19 -3.97 -4.65
C THR A 159 -2.67 -3.99 -4.71
N ILE A 160 -2.03 -2.83 -4.61
CA ILE A 160 -0.58 -2.67 -4.51
C ILE A 160 -0.27 -1.93 -3.22
N VAL A 161 0.50 -2.56 -2.34
CA VAL A 161 0.93 -1.96 -1.07
C VAL A 161 2.37 -1.48 -1.22
N LEU A 162 2.57 -0.18 -1.04
CA LEU A 162 3.88 0.46 -1.03
C LEU A 162 4.19 0.96 0.39
N GLY A 163 5.45 0.85 0.79
CA GLY A 163 5.91 1.35 2.08
C GLY A 163 7.23 2.09 1.94
N ASP A 164 7.38 3.15 2.72
CA ASP A 164 8.64 3.90 2.81
C ASP A 164 8.81 4.44 4.23
N LYS A 165 10.06 4.75 4.60
CA LYS A 165 10.35 5.44 5.86
C LYS A 165 9.99 6.91 5.70
N SER A 166 8.99 7.35 6.44
CA SER A 166 8.61 8.77 6.54
C SER A 166 9.27 9.44 7.74
N ILE A 167 9.12 10.77 7.86
CA ILE A 167 9.53 11.49 9.09
C ILE A 167 8.74 11.06 10.32
N PHE A 168 7.61 10.40 10.11
CA PHE A 168 6.73 9.87 11.16
C PHE A 168 7.00 8.37 11.43
N GLY A 169 8.04 7.76 10.82
CA GLY A 169 8.36 6.34 10.89
C GLY A 169 7.98 5.57 9.62
N GLU A 170 7.78 4.25 9.74
CA GLU A 170 7.29 3.44 8.62
C GLU A 170 5.81 3.73 8.39
N ALA A 171 5.50 4.19 7.18
CA ALA A 171 4.14 4.40 6.74
C ALA A 171 3.92 3.67 5.42
N THR A 172 2.69 3.24 5.19
CA THR A 172 2.33 2.55 3.95
C THR A 172 1.26 3.31 3.19
N ILE A 173 1.23 3.08 1.88
CA ILE A 173 0.12 3.47 1.03
C ILE A 173 -0.36 2.24 0.27
N THR A 174 -1.64 1.95 0.40
CA THR A 174 -2.32 0.88 -0.31
C THR A 174 -3.09 1.48 -1.47
N LEU A 175 -2.72 1.13 -2.68
CA LEU A 175 -3.35 1.60 -3.92
C LEU A 175 -4.27 0.51 -4.44
N MET A 176 -5.51 0.86 -4.79
CA MET A 176 -6.52 -0.07 -5.28
C MET A 176 -6.98 0.36 -6.67
N PHE A 177 -6.83 -0.56 -7.63
CA PHE A 177 -7.08 -0.33 -9.05
C PHE A 177 -8.16 -1.25 -9.60
N ASP A 178 -8.88 -0.76 -10.59
CA ASP A 178 -9.72 -1.60 -11.42
C ASP A 178 -8.84 -2.49 -12.32
N PRO A 179 -8.97 -3.82 -12.29
CA PRO A 179 -8.11 -4.72 -13.06
C PRO A 179 -8.41 -4.72 -14.57
N LYS A 180 -9.51 -4.13 -15.01
CA LYS A 180 -9.92 -4.07 -16.43
C LYS A 180 -9.51 -2.76 -17.08
N THR A 181 -9.76 -1.63 -16.39
CA THR A 181 -9.45 -0.28 -16.90
C THR A 181 -8.10 0.22 -16.44
N PHE A 182 -7.52 -0.39 -15.40
CA PHE A 182 -6.28 0.01 -14.72
C PHE A 182 -6.36 1.36 -14.01
N ASP A 183 -7.56 1.88 -13.84
CA ASP A 183 -7.79 3.15 -13.15
C ASP A 183 -7.64 2.99 -11.64
N LEU A 184 -7.03 4.00 -11.02
CA LEU A 184 -7.01 4.11 -9.56
C LEU A 184 -8.44 4.39 -9.08
N ARG A 185 -8.92 3.58 -8.13
CA ARG A 185 -10.23 3.73 -7.48
C ARG A 185 -10.13 4.37 -6.11
N GLN A 186 -9.09 3.96 -5.38
CA GLN A 186 -8.95 4.30 -3.98
C GLN A 186 -7.48 4.19 -3.56
N TRP A 187 -7.11 4.92 -2.53
CA TRP A 187 -5.91 4.62 -1.76
C TRP A 187 -6.16 4.79 -0.27
N THR A 188 -5.37 4.08 0.53
CA THR A 188 -5.35 4.20 1.98
C THR A 188 -3.92 4.48 2.43
N THR A 189 -3.74 5.53 3.21
CA THR A 189 -2.48 5.78 3.92
C THR A 189 -2.61 5.28 5.34
N THR A 190 -1.68 4.42 5.75
CA THR A 190 -1.59 3.93 7.13
C THR A 190 -0.41 4.60 7.80
N ASP A 191 -0.65 5.29 8.89
CA ASP A 191 0.39 5.96 9.66
C ASP A 191 1.12 4.98 10.61
N THR A 192 2.14 5.47 11.31
CA THR A 192 2.94 4.68 12.25
C THR A 192 2.18 4.23 13.51
N GLN A 193 0.99 4.75 13.73
CA GLN A 193 0.09 4.33 14.80
C GLN A 193 -0.98 3.34 14.31
N ASN A 194 -0.81 2.81 13.06
CA ASN A 194 -1.77 1.97 12.36
C ASN A 194 -3.14 2.64 12.20
N LYS A 195 -3.15 3.94 11.97
CA LYS A 195 -4.36 4.70 11.69
C LYS A 195 -4.49 4.93 10.19
N ASP A 196 -5.62 4.53 9.67
CA ASP A 196 -5.93 4.61 8.26
C ASP A 196 -6.64 5.92 7.89
N THR A 197 -6.22 6.49 6.78
CA THR A 197 -6.96 7.52 6.06
C THR A 197 -7.19 7.03 4.64
N THR A 198 -8.43 6.80 4.28
CA THR A 198 -8.83 6.28 2.98
C THR A 198 -9.42 7.38 2.12
N VAL A 199 -8.99 7.46 0.87
CA VAL A 199 -9.53 8.36 -0.14
C VAL A 199 -10.05 7.55 -1.31
N MET A 200 -11.34 7.67 -1.59
CA MET A 200 -11.99 7.15 -2.79
C MET A 200 -12.16 8.28 -3.80
N ILE A 201 -11.89 8.00 -5.08
CA ILE A 201 -12.01 8.99 -6.16
C ILE A 201 -13.04 8.56 -7.18
N PHE A 202 -13.71 9.53 -7.76
CA PHE A 202 -14.76 9.33 -8.76
C PHE A 202 -14.86 10.54 -9.69
N ASN A 203 -15.62 10.41 -10.79
CA ASN A 203 -15.72 11.43 -11.82
C ASN A 203 -14.35 11.90 -12.34
N VAL A 204 -13.43 10.94 -12.50
CA VAL A 204 -12.03 11.22 -12.84
C VAL A 204 -11.91 11.59 -14.31
N GLN A 205 -11.23 12.70 -14.57
CA GLN A 205 -10.80 13.16 -15.87
C GLN A 205 -9.27 13.14 -15.93
N THR A 206 -8.70 12.61 -17.00
CA THR A 206 -7.26 12.52 -17.23
C THR A 206 -6.83 13.36 -18.42
N GLY A 207 -5.54 13.68 -18.52
CA GLY A 207 -5.01 14.48 -19.63
C GLY A 207 -5.42 15.95 -19.57
N VAL A 208 -5.72 16.48 -18.38
CA VAL A 208 -6.18 17.84 -18.17
C VAL A 208 -5.00 18.80 -18.07
N ASP A 209 -5.06 19.94 -18.75
CA ASP A 209 -4.08 21.01 -18.57
C ASP A 209 -4.45 21.90 -17.39
N PHE A 210 -3.52 22.12 -16.48
CA PHE A 210 -3.71 22.94 -15.31
C PHE A 210 -2.99 24.30 -15.40
N ASP A 211 -3.65 25.35 -14.95
CA ASP A 211 -2.97 26.61 -14.65
C ASP A 211 -1.91 26.37 -13.56
N LYS A 212 -0.69 26.89 -13.78
CA LYS A 212 0.43 26.72 -12.84
C LYS A 212 0.12 27.15 -11.40
N ARG A 213 -0.85 28.05 -11.22
CA ARG A 213 -1.30 28.54 -9.92
C ARG A 213 -2.08 27.50 -9.11
N VAL A 214 -2.61 26.45 -9.74
CA VAL A 214 -3.39 25.40 -9.05
C VAL A 214 -2.59 24.79 -7.92
N PHE A 215 -1.29 24.57 -8.13
CA PHE A 215 -0.41 23.91 -7.17
C PHE A 215 0.51 24.87 -6.41
N ASN A 216 0.24 26.19 -6.49
CA ASN A 216 1.08 27.20 -5.86
C ASN A 216 0.85 27.24 -4.34
N ILE A 217 1.95 27.14 -3.58
CA ILE A 217 2.00 27.31 -2.13
C ILE A 217 2.43 28.74 -1.83
N ASN A 218 1.61 29.46 -1.08
CA ASN A 218 2.00 30.78 -0.56
C ASN A 218 2.90 30.60 0.67
N TYR A 219 4.20 30.41 0.44
CA TYR A 219 5.17 30.19 1.51
C TYR A 219 5.29 31.35 2.50
N ASP A 220 5.01 32.60 2.10
CA ASP A 220 5.02 33.73 3.01
C ASP A 220 3.86 33.67 4.00
N GLU A 221 2.70 33.25 3.54
CA GLU A 221 1.56 33.00 4.41
C GLU A 221 1.81 31.81 5.33
N VAL A 222 2.33 30.72 4.80
CA VAL A 222 2.66 29.49 5.56
C VAL A 222 3.66 29.82 6.67
N ARG A 223 4.74 30.55 6.38
CA ARG A 223 5.76 30.92 7.39
C ARG A 223 5.20 31.84 8.47
N ARG A 224 4.34 32.78 8.12
CA ARG A 224 3.74 33.71 9.10
C ARG A 224 2.72 33.07 10.03
N ARG A 225 2.13 31.95 9.61
CA ARG A 225 1.00 31.31 10.29
C ARG A 225 1.21 29.81 10.57
N GLY A 226 2.36 29.28 10.21
CA GLY A 226 2.78 27.93 10.54
C GLY A 226 3.03 27.80 12.04
N LYS A 227 2.73 26.63 12.58
CA LYS A 227 3.04 26.26 13.96
C LYS A 227 4.45 25.68 14.04
#